data_0b9f3106613313fb4646e19307ee3342
#
_entry.id   0b9f3106613313fb4646e19307ee3342
#
_cell.length_a   1.000
_cell.length_b   1.000
_cell.length_c   1.000
_cell.angle_alpha   90.00
_cell.angle_beta   90.00
_cell.angle_gamma   90.00
#
_symmetry.space_group_name_H-M   'P 1'
#
loop_
_entity.id
_entity.type
_entity.pdbx_description
1 polymer ?
#
loop_
_entity_poly.entity_id
_entity_poly.type
_entity_poly.pdbx_seq_one_letter_code
_entity_poly.pdbx_strand_id
1 'polypeptide(L)'
;NEAVITKNPEVWKKFFPHETFVKLLKNTISVLERKQKLCLWVEGAYGTGKSHAVHTLKKLLDSSEEETREYFQRHKLDNDLCNRFQAVKSSGRILTVHRYGSATIRSDHNLVFAIQESIEKALVDAGIENKGGNALKEATIAWLSDKDNKNYFNGLITGTYSNLFGGDDADTVIEKLRTFSGDALAKVMDNIFKVADERQVKALSLSVTDLS
;
A
#
# COMPACT_ATOMS: atom_id res chain seq x y z
N ASN A 1 -10.26 -3.02 -18.52
CA ASN A 1 -10.02 -1.55 -18.59
C ASN A 1 -8.71 -1.15 -17.89
N GLU A 2 -8.30 -1.82 -16.83
CA GLU A 2 -7.04 -1.64 -16.11
C GLU A 2 -5.84 -1.91 -17.02
N ALA A 3 -5.90 -2.98 -17.82
CA ALA A 3 -4.87 -3.33 -18.80
C ALA A 3 -4.66 -2.25 -19.88
N VAL A 4 -5.68 -1.48 -20.23
CA VAL A 4 -5.57 -0.38 -21.21
C VAL A 4 -4.86 0.83 -20.59
N ILE A 5 -5.17 1.14 -19.35
CA ILE A 5 -4.55 2.25 -18.59
C ILE A 5 -3.06 1.95 -18.34
N THR A 6 -2.73 0.69 -18.07
CA THR A 6 -1.35 0.25 -17.80
C THR A 6 -0.51 0.17 -19.07
N LYS A 7 -1.14 -0.21 -20.21
CA LYS A 7 -0.43 -0.37 -21.49
C LYS A 7 -0.17 0.95 -22.24
N ASN A 8 -0.89 2.02 -21.91
CA ASN A 8 -0.70 3.31 -22.57
C ASN A 8 -0.36 4.39 -21.54
N PRO A 9 0.94 4.70 -21.35
CA PRO A 9 1.41 5.65 -20.34
C PRO A 9 0.87 7.07 -20.51
N GLU A 10 0.40 7.44 -21.70
CA GLU A 10 -0.10 8.79 -22.02
C GLU A 10 -1.63 8.93 -21.91
N VAL A 11 -2.34 7.84 -21.63
CA VAL A 11 -3.82 7.84 -21.60
C VAL A 11 -4.37 8.80 -20.54
N TRP A 12 -3.65 9.01 -19.44
CA TRP A 12 -4.06 9.92 -18.38
C TRP A 12 -4.13 11.39 -18.86
N LYS A 13 -3.28 11.81 -19.79
CA LYS A 13 -3.28 13.18 -20.36
C LYS A 13 -4.56 13.50 -21.14
N LYS A 14 -5.27 12.46 -21.60
CA LYS A 14 -6.55 12.60 -22.32
C LYS A 14 -7.77 12.54 -21.41
N PHE A 15 -7.59 12.22 -20.12
CA PHE A 15 -8.68 12.16 -19.18
C PHE A 15 -9.28 13.55 -18.98
N PHE A 16 -10.57 13.69 -19.30
CA PHE A 16 -11.28 14.96 -19.12
C PHE A 16 -11.60 15.18 -17.65
N PRO A 17 -11.14 16.28 -17.04
CA PRO A 17 -11.34 16.56 -15.62
C PRO A 17 -12.74 17.14 -15.37
N HIS A 18 -13.75 16.26 -15.31
CA HIS A 18 -15.09 16.65 -14.91
C HIS A 18 -15.12 17.19 -13.46
N GLU A 19 -16.22 17.82 -13.06
CA GLU A 19 -16.36 18.54 -11.77
C GLU A 19 -15.97 17.70 -10.56
N THR A 20 -16.39 16.43 -10.51
CA THR A 20 -16.02 15.51 -9.42
C THR A 20 -14.52 15.22 -9.34
N PHE A 21 -13.83 15.16 -10.47
CA PHE A 21 -12.38 15.02 -10.48
C PHE A 21 -11.68 16.28 -10.02
N VAL A 22 -12.16 17.47 -10.44
CA VAL A 22 -11.63 18.75 -9.96
C VAL A 22 -11.81 18.87 -8.44
N LYS A 23 -12.94 18.42 -7.91
CA LYS A 23 -13.18 18.36 -6.46
C LYS A 23 -12.22 17.41 -5.76
N LEU A 24 -11.99 16.22 -6.32
CA LEU A 24 -10.98 15.27 -5.81
C LEU A 24 -9.59 15.90 -5.79
N LEU A 25 -9.19 16.56 -6.89
CA LEU A 25 -7.91 17.25 -7.00
C LEU A 25 -7.74 18.34 -5.96
N LYS A 26 -8.75 19.20 -5.78
CA LYS A 26 -8.76 20.26 -4.75
C LYS A 26 -8.63 19.70 -3.34
N ASN A 27 -9.36 18.63 -3.04
CA ASN A 27 -9.29 17.98 -1.73
C ASN A 27 -7.90 17.35 -1.50
N THR A 28 -7.33 16.70 -2.50
CA THR A 28 -5.98 16.13 -2.42
C THR A 28 -4.94 17.21 -2.15
N ILE A 29 -4.98 18.32 -2.87
CA ILE A 29 -4.08 19.46 -2.65
C ILE A 29 -4.21 19.96 -1.20
N SER A 30 -5.45 20.16 -0.72
CA SER A 30 -5.69 20.65 0.64
C SER A 30 -5.16 19.70 1.73
N VAL A 31 -5.25 18.39 1.50
CA VAL A 31 -4.68 17.37 2.40
C VAL A 31 -3.15 17.48 2.44
N LEU A 32 -2.53 17.58 1.28
CA LEU A 32 -1.08 17.66 1.15
C LEU A 32 -0.51 18.97 1.70
N GLU A 33 -1.17 20.10 1.45
CA GLU A 33 -0.80 21.42 2.02
C GLU A 33 -0.79 21.41 3.54
N ARG A 34 -1.78 20.77 4.15
CA ARG A 34 -1.92 20.70 5.61
C ARG A 34 -1.03 19.65 6.25
N LYS A 35 -0.36 18.79 5.45
CA LYS A 35 0.41 17.64 5.94
C LYS A 35 -0.38 16.75 6.91
N GLN A 36 -1.69 16.61 6.68
CA GLN A 36 -2.59 15.85 7.54
C GLN A 36 -2.74 14.43 7.00
N LYS A 37 -2.82 13.47 7.94
CA LYS A 37 -3.17 12.08 7.62
C LYS A 37 -4.69 12.00 7.45
N LEU A 38 -5.20 12.16 6.24
CA LEU A 38 -6.63 12.10 5.93
C LEU A 38 -6.91 11.04 4.88
N CYS A 39 -8.07 10.41 5.01
CA CYS A 39 -8.60 9.49 4.02
C CYS A 39 -9.57 10.25 3.09
N LEU A 40 -9.36 10.13 1.78
CA LEU A 40 -10.29 10.61 0.77
C LEU A 40 -11.05 9.41 0.18
N TRP A 41 -12.36 9.40 0.36
CA TRP A 41 -13.22 8.34 -0.15
C TRP A 41 -13.82 8.76 -1.50
N VAL A 42 -13.62 7.92 -2.53
CA VAL A 42 -14.17 8.13 -3.89
C VAL A 42 -15.23 7.08 -4.15
N GLU A 43 -16.49 7.50 -4.15
CA GLU A 43 -17.65 6.64 -4.36
C GLU A 43 -18.34 6.93 -5.69
N GLY A 44 -19.05 5.95 -6.21
CA GLY A 44 -19.85 6.08 -7.43
C GLY A 44 -20.17 4.71 -8.05
N ALA A 45 -21.13 4.67 -8.95
CA ALA A 45 -21.57 3.45 -9.64
C ALA A 45 -20.43 2.78 -10.45
N TYR A 46 -20.62 1.52 -10.80
CA TYR A 46 -19.70 0.82 -11.69
C TYR A 46 -19.63 1.51 -13.06
N GLY A 47 -18.45 1.61 -13.65
CA GLY A 47 -18.26 2.23 -14.98
C GLY A 47 -18.16 3.77 -14.99
N THR A 48 -18.31 4.46 -13.86
CA THR A 48 -18.26 5.95 -13.80
C THR A 48 -16.86 6.57 -13.87
N GLY A 49 -15.82 5.78 -14.16
CA GLY A 49 -14.46 6.29 -14.37
C GLY A 49 -13.64 6.49 -13.10
N LYS A 50 -14.08 6.03 -11.91
CA LYS A 50 -13.34 6.19 -10.63
C LYS A 50 -11.88 5.76 -10.72
N SER A 51 -11.63 4.55 -11.22
CA SER A 51 -10.26 4.02 -11.35
C SER A 51 -9.41 4.87 -12.28
N HIS A 52 -10.01 5.42 -13.35
CA HIS A 52 -9.32 6.30 -14.27
C HIS A 52 -8.99 7.65 -13.62
N ALA A 53 -9.93 8.21 -12.86
CA ALA A 53 -9.72 9.45 -12.09
C ALA A 53 -8.58 9.30 -11.08
N VAL A 54 -8.59 8.22 -10.27
CA VAL A 54 -7.53 7.96 -9.27
C VAL A 54 -6.18 7.71 -9.96
N HIS A 55 -6.16 6.98 -11.08
CA HIS A 55 -4.94 6.79 -11.86
C HIS A 55 -4.40 8.10 -12.43
N THR A 56 -5.28 8.96 -12.97
CA THR A 56 -4.89 10.29 -13.47
C THR A 56 -4.33 11.16 -12.36
N LEU A 57 -4.96 11.15 -11.19
CA LEU A 57 -4.44 11.86 -10.01
C LEU A 57 -3.04 11.37 -9.62
N LYS A 58 -2.85 10.04 -9.56
CA LYS A 58 -1.53 9.45 -9.31
C LYS A 58 -0.50 9.92 -10.33
N LYS A 59 -0.84 9.86 -11.62
CA LYS A 59 0.06 10.29 -12.69
C LYS A 59 0.40 11.78 -12.63
N LEU A 60 -0.55 12.63 -12.27
CA LEU A 60 -0.29 14.05 -12.03
C LEU A 60 0.69 14.27 -10.86
N LEU A 61 0.58 13.49 -9.79
CA LEU A 61 1.51 13.56 -8.66
C LEU A 61 2.93 13.10 -9.06
N ASP A 62 3.02 12.06 -9.91
CA ASP A 62 4.29 11.48 -10.38
C ASP A 62 4.95 12.30 -11.52
N SER A 63 4.17 13.08 -12.29
CA SER A 63 4.62 13.79 -13.49
C SER A 63 5.57 14.95 -13.17
N SER A 64 6.29 15.45 -14.18
CA SER A 64 7.07 16.69 -14.05
C SER A 64 6.18 17.93 -13.87
N GLU A 65 6.79 19.05 -13.47
CA GLU A 65 6.07 20.33 -13.39
C GLU A 65 5.55 20.77 -14.77
N GLU A 66 6.31 20.52 -15.81
CA GLU A 66 5.97 20.85 -17.19
C GLU A 66 4.76 20.03 -17.66
N GLU A 67 4.75 18.73 -17.48
CA GLU A 67 3.62 17.86 -17.82
C GLU A 67 2.36 18.21 -17.03
N THR A 68 2.51 18.55 -15.75
CA THR A 68 1.40 19.04 -14.92
C THR A 68 0.81 20.30 -15.52
N ARG A 69 1.64 21.28 -15.86
CA ARG A 69 1.22 22.57 -16.45
C ARG A 69 0.54 22.35 -17.80
N GLU A 70 1.10 21.48 -18.63
CA GLU A 70 0.50 21.10 -19.93
C GLU A 70 -0.91 20.52 -19.74
N TYR A 71 -1.09 19.60 -18.77
CA TYR A 71 -2.40 19.02 -18.46
C TYR A 71 -3.42 20.10 -18.06
N PHE A 72 -3.05 20.98 -17.12
CA PHE A 72 -3.93 22.05 -16.66
C PHE A 72 -4.31 23.03 -17.78
N GLN A 73 -3.36 23.41 -18.62
CA GLN A 73 -3.62 24.30 -19.78
C GLN A 73 -4.50 23.64 -20.83
N ARG A 74 -4.23 22.39 -21.19
CA ARG A 74 -4.99 21.60 -22.18
C ARG A 74 -6.46 21.51 -21.78
N HIS A 75 -6.73 21.32 -20.51
CA HIS A 75 -8.08 21.15 -19.98
C HIS A 75 -8.68 22.45 -19.44
N LYS A 76 -8.02 23.58 -19.61
CA LYS A 76 -8.46 24.91 -19.16
C LYS A 76 -8.84 24.95 -17.68
N LEU A 77 -8.07 24.25 -16.85
CA LEU A 77 -8.23 24.26 -15.40
C LEU A 77 -7.71 25.56 -14.81
N ASP A 78 -8.19 25.90 -13.62
CA ASP A 78 -7.83 27.11 -12.89
C ASP A 78 -6.31 27.19 -12.65
N ASN A 79 -5.72 28.34 -13.00
CA ASN A 79 -4.30 28.61 -12.81
C ASN A 79 -3.90 28.67 -11.33
N ASP A 80 -4.75 29.14 -10.44
CA ASP A 80 -4.46 29.13 -9.00
C ASP A 80 -4.37 27.69 -8.50
N LEU A 81 -5.27 26.82 -8.94
CA LEU A 81 -5.23 25.41 -8.63
C LEU A 81 -3.94 24.73 -9.15
N CYS A 82 -3.47 25.11 -10.35
CA CYS A 82 -2.21 24.64 -10.90
C CYS A 82 -1.02 25.06 -10.03
N ASN A 83 -0.96 26.34 -9.67
CA ASN A 83 0.12 26.89 -8.85
C ASN A 83 0.18 26.23 -7.48
N ARG A 84 -0.95 26.04 -6.81
CA ARG A 84 -1.05 25.32 -5.54
C ARG A 84 -0.58 23.86 -5.67
N PHE A 85 -1.00 23.18 -6.72
CA PHE A 85 -0.57 21.80 -6.98
C PHE A 85 0.95 21.70 -7.16
N GLN A 86 1.54 22.63 -7.91
CA GLN A 86 2.99 22.69 -8.10
C GLN A 86 3.72 23.04 -6.80
N ALA A 87 3.20 23.99 -6.01
CA ALA A 87 3.78 24.33 -4.71
C ALA A 87 3.84 23.12 -3.77
N VAL A 88 2.79 22.31 -3.75
CA VAL A 88 2.77 21.06 -2.98
C VAL A 88 3.84 20.07 -3.49
N LYS A 89 3.98 19.91 -4.80
CA LYS A 89 5.00 19.02 -5.38
C LYS A 89 6.43 19.49 -5.08
N SER A 90 6.66 20.80 -5.07
CA SER A 90 7.97 21.40 -4.78
C SER A 90 8.31 21.44 -3.29
N SER A 91 7.31 21.32 -2.40
CA SER A 91 7.50 21.37 -0.94
C SER A 91 8.15 20.11 -0.36
N GLY A 92 8.22 19.03 -1.11
CA GLY A 92 8.81 17.76 -0.70
C GLY A 92 8.66 16.67 -1.75
N ARG A 93 9.33 15.54 -1.54
CA ARG A 93 9.16 14.37 -2.41
C ARG A 93 7.87 13.65 -2.06
N ILE A 94 7.02 13.43 -3.06
CA ILE A 94 5.79 12.64 -2.94
C ILE A 94 6.05 11.27 -3.54
N LEU A 95 5.93 10.23 -2.74
CA LEU A 95 5.92 8.85 -3.20
C LEU A 95 4.47 8.39 -3.33
N THR A 96 4.03 8.13 -4.55
CA THR A 96 2.69 7.58 -4.77
C THR A 96 2.71 6.07 -4.68
N VAL A 97 1.91 5.53 -3.77
CA VAL A 97 1.73 4.10 -3.59
C VAL A 97 0.37 3.71 -4.15
N HIS A 98 0.33 2.71 -5.02
CA HIS A 98 -0.89 2.27 -5.68
C HIS A 98 -1.09 0.77 -5.51
N ARG A 99 -2.28 0.38 -5.09
CA ARG A 99 -2.71 -1.02 -5.05
C ARG A 99 -4.12 -1.16 -5.59
N TYR A 100 -4.31 -2.15 -6.43
CA TYR A 100 -5.64 -2.58 -6.84
C TYR A 100 -6.28 -3.43 -5.75
N GLY A 101 -7.58 -3.27 -5.55
CA GLY A 101 -8.33 -4.14 -4.66
C GLY A 101 -8.21 -5.60 -5.08
N SER A 102 -7.90 -6.46 -4.14
CA SER A 102 -7.69 -7.89 -4.37
C SER A 102 -8.66 -8.68 -3.48
N ALA A 103 -9.20 -9.77 -4.03
CA ALA A 103 -10.02 -10.71 -3.28
C ALA A 103 -9.22 -11.46 -2.18
N THR A 104 -7.89 -11.29 -2.15
CA THR A 104 -7.00 -11.88 -1.14
C THR A 104 -6.98 -11.10 0.17
N ILE A 105 -7.44 -9.84 0.19
CA ILE A 105 -7.54 -9.06 1.43
C ILE A 105 -8.82 -9.47 2.15
N ARG A 106 -8.69 -10.28 3.20
CA ARG A 106 -9.79 -10.85 3.98
C ARG A 106 -9.75 -10.52 5.46
N SER A 107 -8.70 -9.85 5.92
CA SER A 107 -8.49 -9.45 7.30
C SER A 107 -7.73 -8.14 7.38
N ASP A 108 -7.75 -7.50 8.54
CA ASP A 108 -7.00 -6.27 8.80
C ASP A 108 -5.49 -6.48 8.63
N HIS A 109 -4.99 -7.64 9.05
CA HIS A 109 -3.58 -8.02 8.87
C HIS A 109 -3.20 -8.17 7.39
N ASN A 110 -4.06 -8.79 6.59
CA ASN A 110 -3.85 -8.86 5.15
C ASN A 110 -3.82 -7.47 4.52
N LEU A 111 -4.65 -6.54 4.99
CA LEU A 111 -4.67 -5.17 4.49
C LEU A 111 -3.36 -4.45 4.81
N VAL A 112 -2.91 -4.51 6.07
CA VAL A 112 -1.65 -3.88 6.51
C VAL A 112 -0.47 -4.44 5.71
N PHE A 113 -0.38 -5.76 5.59
CA PHE A 113 0.66 -6.41 4.82
C PHE A 113 0.63 -6.00 3.34
N ALA A 114 -0.56 -5.96 2.74
CA ALA A 114 -0.75 -5.54 1.37
C ALA A 114 -0.34 -4.08 1.10
N ILE A 115 -0.61 -3.19 2.05
CA ILE A 115 -0.16 -1.79 2.00
C ILE A 115 1.37 -1.74 2.06
N GLN A 116 1.98 -2.47 2.99
CA GLN A 116 3.42 -2.52 3.17
C GLN A 116 4.15 -3.01 1.91
N GLU A 117 3.71 -4.14 1.30
CA GLU A 117 4.25 -4.61 0.02
C GLU A 117 4.15 -3.55 -1.09
N SER A 118 3.05 -2.81 -1.11
CA SER A 118 2.84 -1.77 -2.10
C SER A 118 3.79 -0.60 -1.91
N ILE A 119 4.09 -0.24 -0.66
CA ILE A 119 5.09 0.78 -0.31
C ILE A 119 6.49 0.31 -0.73
N GLU A 120 6.87 -0.91 -0.38
CA GLU A 120 8.16 -1.49 -0.76
C GLU A 120 8.37 -1.47 -2.27
N LYS A 121 7.35 -1.92 -3.01
CA LYS A 121 7.39 -1.89 -4.46
C LYS A 121 7.54 -0.46 -5.00
N ALA A 122 6.79 0.49 -4.47
CA ALA A 122 6.88 1.88 -4.90
C ALA A 122 8.27 2.50 -4.61
N LEU A 123 8.91 2.14 -3.48
CA LEU A 123 10.28 2.55 -3.15
C LEU A 123 11.28 1.98 -4.14
N VAL A 124 11.19 0.68 -4.45
CA VAL A 124 12.04 0.02 -5.44
C VAL A 124 11.87 0.65 -6.82
N ASP A 125 10.62 0.85 -7.27
CA ASP A 125 10.31 1.47 -8.56
C ASP A 125 10.84 2.92 -8.66
N ALA A 126 10.92 3.63 -7.51
CA ALA A 126 11.48 4.97 -7.41
C ALA A 126 13.01 5.00 -7.22
N GLY A 127 13.69 3.85 -7.17
CA GLY A 127 15.14 3.76 -6.92
C GLY A 127 15.53 4.20 -5.51
N ILE A 128 14.61 4.15 -4.56
CA ILE A 128 14.84 4.51 -3.15
C ILE A 128 15.17 3.25 -2.37
N GLU A 129 16.33 3.24 -1.73
CA GLU A 129 16.75 2.13 -0.88
C GLU A 129 15.82 2.00 0.33
N ASN A 130 15.13 0.87 0.46
CA ASN A 130 14.33 0.55 1.64
C ASN A 130 15.22 -0.02 2.74
N LYS A 131 15.73 0.84 3.62
CA LYS A 131 16.57 0.42 4.77
C LYS A 131 15.76 -0.26 5.88
N GLY A 132 14.43 -0.12 5.88
CA GLY A 132 13.54 -0.64 6.92
C GLY A 132 13.07 -2.09 6.69
N GLY A 133 13.26 -2.63 5.47
CA GLY A 133 12.72 -3.95 5.12
C GLY A 133 11.19 -4.02 5.24
N ASN A 134 10.65 -5.23 5.32
CA ASN A 134 9.24 -5.47 5.66
C ASN A 134 9.11 -5.53 7.19
N ALA A 135 8.76 -4.39 7.81
CA ALA A 135 8.74 -4.26 9.26
C ALA A 135 7.84 -5.30 9.96
N LEU A 136 6.67 -5.62 9.38
CA LEU A 136 5.80 -6.65 9.94
C LEU A 136 6.42 -8.04 9.82
N LYS A 137 7.03 -8.34 8.69
CA LYS A 137 7.76 -9.58 8.46
C LYS A 137 8.93 -9.73 9.44
N GLU A 138 9.75 -8.68 9.57
CA GLU A 138 10.91 -8.68 10.48
C GLU A 138 10.49 -8.79 11.95
N ALA A 139 9.44 -8.07 12.37
CA ALA A 139 8.88 -8.18 13.71
C ALA A 139 8.36 -9.61 13.98
N THR A 140 7.70 -10.23 12.99
CA THR A 140 7.21 -11.60 13.12
C THR A 140 8.36 -12.60 13.22
N ILE A 141 9.41 -12.44 12.40
CA ILE A 141 10.62 -13.28 12.48
C ILE A 141 11.31 -13.12 13.84
N ALA A 142 11.46 -11.89 14.31
CA ALA A 142 12.07 -11.61 15.61
C ALA A 142 11.27 -12.28 16.74
N TRP A 143 9.94 -12.14 16.72
CA TRP A 143 9.05 -12.76 17.69
C TRP A 143 9.14 -14.29 17.68
N LEU A 144 9.10 -14.92 16.50
CA LEU A 144 9.25 -16.38 16.34
C LEU A 144 10.66 -16.88 16.63
N SER A 145 11.68 -16.02 16.61
CA SER A 145 13.07 -16.39 16.91
C SER A 145 13.37 -16.37 18.41
N ASP A 146 12.51 -15.72 19.22
CA ASP A 146 12.58 -15.85 20.67
C ASP A 146 12.27 -17.28 21.11
N LYS A 147 13.04 -17.83 22.04
CA LYS A 147 12.98 -19.24 22.42
C LYS A 147 11.61 -19.64 22.98
N ASP A 148 11.03 -18.81 23.82
CA ASP A 148 9.78 -19.13 24.51
C ASP A 148 8.60 -19.02 23.56
N ASN A 149 8.58 -17.97 22.73
CA ASN A 149 7.58 -17.78 21.68
C ASN A 149 7.67 -18.88 20.63
N LYS A 150 8.87 -19.25 20.20
CA LYS A 150 9.10 -20.33 19.25
C LYS A 150 8.57 -21.67 19.74
N ASN A 151 8.89 -22.03 21.00
CA ASN A 151 8.41 -23.28 21.59
C ASN A 151 6.89 -23.30 21.70
N TYR A 152 6.29 -22.21 22.14
CA TYR A 152 4.85 -22.06 22.22
C TYR A 152 4.19 -22.19 20.83
N PHE A 153 4.67 -21.43 19.87
CA PHE A 153 4.15 -21.47 18.50
C PHE A 153 4.32 -22.85 17.86
N ASN A 154 5.47 -23.48 18.06
CA ASN A 154 5.74 -24.83 17.54
C ASN A 154 4.75 -25.85 18.11
N GLY A 155 4.43 -25.79 19.40
CA GLY A 155 3.41 -26.65 20.02
C GLY A 155 2.03 -26.49 19.39
N LEU A 156 1.66 -25.27 19.02
CA LEU A 156 0.37 -25.00 18.37
C LEU A 156 0.33 -25.53 16.92
N ILE A 157 1.37 -25.27 16.12
CA ILE A 157 1.38 -25.61 14.69
C ILE A 157 1.65 -27.09 14.42
N THR A 158 2.32 -27.79 15.33
CA THR A 158 2.49 -29.25 15.23
C THR A 158 1.31 -30.02 15.85
N GLY A 159 0.50 -29.36 16.69
CA GLY A 159 -0.69 -29.89 17.33
C GLY A 159 -1.99 -29.42 16.68
N THR A 160 -2.69 -28.51 17.35
CA THR A 160 -4.05 -28.05 17.02
C THR A 160 -4.18 -27.48 15.61
N TYR A 161 -3.16 -26.82 15.10
CA TYR A 161 -3.17 -26.11 13.82
C TYR A 161 -2.28 -26.75 12.74
N SER A 162 -1.92 -28.03 12.90
CA SER A 162 -1.06 -28.73 11.96
C SER A 162 -1.54 -28.67 10.50
N ASN A 163 -2.84 -28.69 10.28
CA ASN A 163 -3.44 -28.60 8.94
C ASN A 163 -3.20 -27.24 8.24
N LEU A 164 -2.98 -26.15 9.00
CA LEU A 164 -2.72 -24.83 8.42
C LEU A 164 -1.29 -24.71 7.89
N PHE A 165 -0.36 -25.46 8.47
CA PHE A 165 1.07 -25.36 8.18
C PHE A 165 1.60 -26.60 7.42
N GLY A 166 0.74 -27.60 7.14
CA GLY A 166 1.12 -28.76 6.34
C GLY A 166 2.19 -29.65 6.96
N GLY A 167 2.33 -29.61 8.31
CA GLY A 167 3.34 -30.36 9.05
C GLY A 167 4.67 -29.61 9.24
N ASP A 168 4.75 -28.35 8.86
CA ASP A 168 5.93 -27.52 9.15
C ASP A 168 6.14 -27.36 10.66
N ASP A 169 7.39 -27.22 11.06
CA ASP A 169 7.79 -26.73 12.38
C ASP A 169 8.05 -25.22 12.36
N ALA A 170 8.30 -24.63 13.53
CA ALA A 170 8.55 -23.20 13.66
C ALA A 170 9.78 -22.73 12.87
N ASP A 171 10.82 -23.54 12.76
CA ASP A 171 12.02 -23.19 11.98
C ASP A 171 11.71 -23.12 10.49
N THR A 172 10.96 -24.07 9.99
CA THR A 172 10.50 -24.11 8.60
C THR A 172 9.62 -22.89 8.29
N VAL A 173 8.75 -22.49 9.22
CA VAL A 173 7.90 -21.29 9.07
C VAL A 173 8.76 -20.02 9.03
N ILE A 174 9.76 -19.89 9.90
CA ILE A 174 10.70 -18.77 9.89
C ILE A 174 11.45 -18.70 8.55
N GLU A 175 11.90 -19.83 8.03
CA GLU A 175 12.59 -19.86 6.73
C GLU A 175 11.66 -19.47 5.57
N LYS A 176 10.40 -19.91 5.60
CA LYS A 176 9.39 -19.48 4.64
C LYS A 176 9.15 -17.96 4.72
N LEU A 177 9.11 -17.38 5.92
CA LEU A 177 9.03 -15.93 6.09
C LEU A 177 10.21 -15.20 5.45
N ARG A 178 11.42 -15.74 5.55
CA ARG A 178 12.64 -15.14 4.97
C ARG A 178 12.65 -15.19 3.45
N THR A 179 12.22 -16.31 2.88
CA THR A 179 12.37 -16.62 1.45
C THR A 179 11.16 -16.26 0.59
N PHE A 180 9.96 -16.28 1.17
CA PHE A 180 8.73 -16.01 0.44
C PHE A 180 8.48 -14.51 0.24
N SER A 181 7.76 -14.20 -0.85
CA SER A 181 7.27 -12.86 -1.19
C SER A 181 5.86 -12.95 -1.77
N GLY A 182 5.19 -11.82 -1.92
CA GLY A 182 3.87 -11.73 -2.53
C GLY A 182 2.81 -12.59 -1.83
N ASP A 183 1.96 -13.24 -2.61
CA ASP A 183 0.83 -14.04 -2.11
C ASP A 183 1.27 -15.23 -1.23
N ALA A 184 2.44 -15.80 -1.48
CA ALA A 184 2.97 -16.90 -0.68
C ALA A 184 3.31 -16.41 0.75
N LEU A 185 3.97 -15.28 0.86
CA LEU A 185 4.28 -14.64 2.15
C LEU A 185 2.99 -14.22 2.87
N ALA A 186 2.06 -13.57 2.16
CA ALA A 186 0.78 -13.17 2.72
C ALA A 186 0.00 -14.33 3.33
N LYS A 187 0.01 -15.50 2.67
CA LYS A 187 -0.64 -16.71 3.18
C LYS A 187 0.00 -17.24 4.45
N VAL A 188 1.34 -17.25 4.52
CA VAL A 188 2.08 -17.69 5.73
C VAL A 188 1.78 -16.74 6.89
N MET A 189 1.83 -15.42 6.64
CA MET A 189 1.52 -14.40 7.65
C MET A 189 0.08 -14.54 8.16
N ASP A 190 -0.90 -14.72 7.27
CA ASP A 190 -2.30 -14.92 7.64
C ASP A 190 -2.50 -16.17 8.53
N ASN A 191 -1.80 -17.26 8.23
CA ASN A 191 -1.84 -18.46 9.07
C ASN A 191 -1.22 -18.23 10.44
N ILE A 192 -0.10 -17.50 10.53
CA ILE A 192 0.53 -17.14 11.81
C ILE A 192 -0.44 -16.31 12.67
N PHE A 193 -1.08 -15.30 12.11
CA PHE A 193 -2.04 -14.46 12.83
C PHE A 193 -3.31 -15.21 13.28
N LYS A 194 -3.71 -16.27 12.58
CA LYS A 194 -4.83 -17.12 13.00
C LYS A 194 -4.49 -17.97 14.23
N VAL A 195 -3.22 -18.26 14.43
CA VAL A 195 -2.73 -19.13 15.51
C VAL A 195 -2.29 -18.32 16.73
N ALA A 196 -1.76 -17.12 16.50
CA ALA A 196 -1.31 -16.23 17.57
C ALA A 196 -2.50 -15.79 18.44
N ASP A 197 -2.30 -15.76 19.75
CA ASP A 197 -3.28 -15.20 20.67
C ASP A 197 -3.37 -13.66 20.57
N GLU A 198 -4.42 -13.07 21.17
CA GLU A 198 -4.66 -11.62 21.13
C GLU A 198 -3.46 -10.79 21.65
N ARG A 199 -2.70 -11.29 22.62
CA ARG A 199 -1.53 -10.58 23.18
C ARG A 199 -0.39 -10.54 22.18
N GLN A 200 -0.18 -11.63 21.48
CA GLN A 200 0.87 -11.78 20.48
C GLN A 200 0.57 -10.98 19.22
N VAL A 201 -0.67 -11.02 18.75
CA VAL A 201 -1.15 -10.18 17.65
C VAL A 201 -1.02 -8.70 17.99
N LYS A 202 -1.36 -8.31 19.22
CA LYS A 202 -1.23 -6.93 19.69
C LYS A 202 0.23 -6.48 19.75
N ALA A 203 1.15 -7.31 20.22
CA ALA A 203 2.59 -7.01 20.24
C ALA A 203 3.15 -6.83 18.83
N LEU A 204 2.77 -7.69 17.88
CA LEU A 204 3.15 -7.59 16.47
C LEU A 204 2.55 -6.33 15.80
N SER A 205 1.30 -6.00 16.12
CA SER A 205 0.62 -4.81 15.60
C SER A 205 1.23 -3.51 16.11
N LEU A 206 1.64 -3.46 17.38
CA LEU A 206 2.31 -2.30 17.97
C LEU A 206 3.67 -2.03 17.31
N SER A 207 4.41 -3.08 16.94
CA SER A 207 5.67 -2.93 16.20
C SER A 207 5.52 -2.24 14.83
N VAL A 208 4.35 -2.33 14.21
CA VAL A 208 4.04 -1.68 12.94
C VAL A 208 3.64 -0.21 13.14
N THR A 209 2.98 0.12 14.25
CA THR A 209 2.55 1.49 14.56
C THR A 209 3.69 2.38 15.03
N ASP A 210 4.74 1.81 15.62
CA ASP A 210 5.94 2.56 16.03
C ASP A 210 6.82 3.02 14.87
N LEU A 211 6.50 2.60 13.64
CA LEU A 211 7.19 3.01 12.40
C LEU A 211 6.53 4.21 11.71
N SER A 212 5.51 4.78 12.29
CA SER A 212 4.81 5.98 11.81
C SER A 212 5.27 7.21 12.58
#